data_2bb3d5d9eec190725c4a70de4270f3bb
#
_entry.id   2bb3d5d9eec190725c4a70de4270f3bb
#
_cell.length_a   1.000
_cell.length_b   1.000
_cell.length_c   1.000
_cell.angle_alpha   90.00
_cell.angle_beta   90.00
_cell.angle_gamma   90.00
#
_symmetry.space_group_name_H-M   'P 1'
#
loop_
_entity.id
_entity.type
_entity.pdbx_description
1 polymer ?
#
loop_
_entity_poly.entity_id
_entity_poly.type
_entity_poly.pdbx_seq_one_letter_code
_entity_poly.pdbx_strand_id
1 'polypeptide(L)'
;MKRISILILFTISTLLVCAQQRERIRDVRHRIDSIQYVMHEYRDSMRIELRDYRDSLRYARRHAYDGTPHNLRIGWGDQMFESLIWYDNGYYTHLPIEFEDSYNENYRYLQHYFIEYMYNLNYWYSFGMLVDYSGVLWDEVTRNGKGKELSRESNRSFHNIAMIPTVRFSYFHHDYVSLYSSLGFGLNVNTGTELDLKGRKTAVSPALNITLLGVRVGKGHFYGALEVGALAALNGKDEVYMLGSRIFTASVGVRF
;
A
#
# COMPACT_ATOMS: atom_id res chain seq x y z
N MET A 1 -3.37 12.81 95.94
CA MET A 1 -2.33 12.12 95.07
C MET A 1 -2.91 11.42 93.82
N LYS A 2 -3.99 10.62 93.90
CA LYS A 2 -4.51 9.89 92.77
C LYS A 2 -4.89 10.73 91.50
N ARG A 3 -5.38 12.00 91.69
CA ARG A 3 -5.75 12.87 90.56
C ARG A 3 -4.58 13.43 89.74
N ILE A 4 -3.42 13.64 90.42
CA ILE A 4 -2.22 14.12 89.74
C ILE A 4 -1.56 13.03 88.92
N SER A 5 -1.62 11.77 89.40
CA SER A 5 -1.08 10.64 88.65
C SER A 5 -1.89 10.37 87.34
N ILE A 6 -3.18 10.58 87.33
CA ILE A 6 -4.03 10.42 86.10
C ILE A 6 -3.70 11.53 85.12
N LEU A 7 -3.51 12.75 85.57
CA LEU A 7 -3.18 13.86 84.66
C LEU A 7 -1.82 13.67 83.97
N ILE A 8 -0.81 13.19 84.76
CA ILE A 8 0.53 12.88 84.24
C ILE A 8 0.46 11.74 83.18
N LEU A 9 -0.34 10.69 83.42
CA LEU A 9 -0.50 9.57 82.49
C LEU A 9 -1.16 10.04 81.22
N PHE A 10 -2.15 10.94 81.31
CA PHE A 10 -2.86 11.47 80.13
C PHE A 10 -1.97 12.36 79.28
N THR A 11 -1.12 13.21 79.92
CA THR A 11 -0.15 14.03 79.18
C THR A 11 0.95 13.22 78.51
N ILE A 12 1.45 12.16 79.15
CA ILE A 12 2.43 11.26 78.55
C ILE A 12 1.81 10.49 77.33
N SER A 13 0.58 10.01 77.45
CA SER A 13 -0.06 9.30 76.39
C SER A 13 -0.35 10.22 75.13
N THR A 14 -0.74 11.49 75.41
CA THR A 14 -0.93 12.45 74.32
C THR A 14 0.38 12.84 73.62
N LEU A 15 1.46 12.98 74.39
CA LEU A 15 2.79 13.22 73.81
C LEU A 15 3.29 12.05 72.94
N LEU A 16 3.07 10.79 73.38
CA LEU A 16 3.41 9.61 72.67
C LEU A 16 2.62 9.50 71.33
N VAL A 17 1.34 9.78 71.38
CA VAL A 17 0.50 9.80 70.16
C VAL A 17 0.97 10.89 69.20
N CYS A 18 1.27 12.09 69.67
CA CYS A 18 1.82 13.16 68.85
C CYS A 18 3.20 12.82 68.25
N ALA A 19 4.05 12.12 69.00
CA ALA A 19 5.35 11.65 68.50
C ALA A 19 5.19 10.62 67.37
N GLN A 20 4.30 9.62 67.58
CA GLN A 20 3.98 8.64 66.51
C GLN A 20 3.38 9.27 65.29
N GLN A 21 2.50 10.26 65.42
CA GLN A 21 1.96 10.99 64.26
C GLN A 21 3.06 11.75 63.52
N ARG A 22 3.99 12.39 64.20
CA ARG A 22 5.13 13.06 63.54
C ARG A 22 6.02 12.10 62.78
N GLU A 23 6.31 10.91 63.31
CA GLU A 23 7.06 9.89 62.57
C GLU A 23 6.31 9.44 61.32
N ARG A 24 5.02 9.12 61.42
CA ARG A 24 4.19 8.74 60.24
C ARG A 24 4.19 9.85 59.15
N ILE A 25 4.08 11.11 59.56
CA ILE A 25 4.11 12.25 58.60
C ILE A 25 5.49 12.33 57.94
N ARG A 26 6.57 12.09 58.68
CA ARG A 26 7.94 12.08 58.15
C ARG A 26 8.14 10.96 57.13
N ASP A 27 7.67 9.75 57.43
CA ASP A 27 7.73 8.60 56.53
C ASP A 27 6.93 8.81 55.26
N VAL A 28 5.73 9.39 55.37
CA VAL A 28 4.91 9.74 54.21
C VAL A 28 5.62 10.78 53.34
N ARG A 29 6.23 11.80 53.94
CA ARG A 29 7.00 12.82 53.23
C ARG A 29 8.17 12.20 52.47
N HIS A 30 8.96 11.34 53.12
CA HIS A 30 10.05 10.63 52.46
C HIS A 30 9.61 9.76 51.30
N ARG A 31 8.45 9.09 51.41
CA ARG A 31 7.87 8.33 50.32
C ARG A 31 7.42 9.23 49.15
N ILE A 32 6.83 10.37 49.45
CA ILE A 32 6.44 11.35 48.44
C ILE A 32 7.66 11.87 47.70
N ASP A 33 8.72 12.26 48.45
CA ASP A 33 9.95 12.77 47.85
C ASP A 33 10.63 11.72 46.98
N SER A 34 10.64 10.44 47.39
CA SER A 34 11.19 9.35 46.59
C SER A 34 10.37 9.09 45.32
N ILE A 35 9.03 9.14 45.39
CA ILE A 35 8.16 9.01 44.25
C ILE A 35 8.37 10.19 43.28
N GLN A 36 8.49 11.41 43.79
CA GLN A 36 8.75 12.57 42.95
C GLN A 36 10.11 12.47 42.24
N TYR A 37 11.12 11.97 42.92
CA TYR A 37 12.43 11.72 42.34
C TYR A 37 12.36 10.70 41.20
N VAL A 38 11.74 9.55 41.42
CA VAL A 38 11.54 8.52 40.39
C VAL A 38 10.73 9.03 39.19
N MET A 39 9.69 9.80 39.49
CA MET A 39 8.88 10.42 38.43
C MET A 39 9.66 11.45 37.59
N HIS A 40 10.56 12.17 38.24
CA HIS A 40 11.44 13.14 37.58
C HIS A 40 12.44 12.42 36.64
N GLU A 41 13.09 11.39 37.17
CA GLU A 41 14.04 10.55 36.44
C GLU A 41 13.37 9.87 35.23
N TYR A 42 12.17 9.30 35.42
CA TYR A 42 11.39 8.70 34.36
C TYR A 42 11.02 9.71 33.28
N ARG A 43 10.59 10.90 33.67
CA ARG A 43 10.25 11.97 32.74
C ARG A 43 11.45 12.45 31.92
N ASP A 44 12.61 12.54 32.55
CA ASP A 44 13.82 12.97 31.86
C ASP A 44 14.36 11.87 30.92
N SER A 45 14.27 10.60 31.32
CA SER A 45 14.53 9.44 30.44
C SER A 45 13.63 9.47 29.22
N MET A 46 12.33 9.62 29.41
CA MET A 46 11.37 9.73 28.29
C MET A 46 11.67 10.92 27.36
N ARG A 47 12.14 12.04 27.91
CA ARG A 47 12.53 13.20 27.09
C ARG A 47 13.77 12.91 26.25
N ILE A 48 14.73 12.18 26.78
CA ILE A 48 15.93 11.77 26.05
C ILE A 48 15.54 10.81 24.93
N GLU A 49 14.76 9.77 25.23
CA GLU A 49 14.28 8.82 24.22
C GLU A 49 13.49 9.50 23.09
N LEU A 50 12.59 10.43 23.41
CA LEU A 50 11.84 11.20 22.42
C LEU A 50 12.75 12.12 21.58
N ARG A 51 13.82 12.65 22.17
CA ARG A 51 14.81 13.45 21.44
C ARG A 51 15.58 12.55 20.47
N ASP A 52 16.09 11.43 20.93
CA ASP A 52 16.86 10.48 20.14
C ASP A 52 16.01 9.89 19.00
N TYR A 53 14.75 9.57 19.28
CA TYR A 53 13.78 9.16 18.26
C TYR A 53 13.54 10.27 17.22
N ARG A 54 13.37 11.52 17.65
CA ARG A 54 13.21 12.67 16.75
C ARG A 54 14.47 12.91 15.91
N ASP A 55 15.63 12.76 16.51
CA ASP A 55 16.90 12.97 15.82
C ASP A 55 17.20 11.81 14.87
N SER A 56 16.86 10.58 15.20
CA SER A 56 16.91 9.44 14.28
C SER A 56 15.95 9.61 13.11
N LEU A 57 14.75 10.14 13.34
CA LEU A 57 13.81 10.50 12.26
C LEU A 57 14.36 11.64 11.37
N ARG A 58 15.02 12.64 11.96
CA ARG A 58 15.67 13.73 11.19
C ARG A 58 16.86 13.21 10.38
N TYR A 59 17.64 12.33 10.95
CA TYR A 59 18.74 11.66 10.27
C TYR A 59 18.21 10.82 9.10
N ALA A 60 17.24 9.96 9.37
CA ALA A 60 16.56 9.20 8.32
C ALA A 60 15.98 10.11 7.23
N ARG A 61 15.40 11.27 7.60
CA ARG A 61 14.92 12.27 6.65
C ARG A 61 16.02 12.82 5.75
N ARG A 62 17.17 13.18 6.30
CA ARG A 62 18.27 13.76 5.54
C ARG A 62 18.93 12.77 4.60
N HIS A 63 19.03 11.51 5.02
CA HIS A 63 19.64 10.44 4.22
C HIS A 63 18.67 9.76 3.25
N ALA A 64 17.38 9.81 3.55
CA ALA A 64 16.34 9.23 2.71
C ALA A 64 16.00 10.08 1.49
N TYR A 65 16.06 11.39 1.63
CA TYR A 65 15.89 12.33 0.53
C TYR A 65 17.28 12.71 0.00
N ASP A 66 17.81 11.86 -0.84
CA ASP A 66 19.14 11.98 -1.46
C ASP A 66 19.26 13.18 -2.44
N GLY A 67 18.35 14.14 -2.36
CA GLY A 67 18.31 15.25 -3.29
C GLY A 67 17.94 14.85 -4.73
N THR A 68 17.55 13.62 -4.96
CA THR A 68 17.10 13.10 -6.26
C THR A 68 15.56 13.14 -6.33
N PRO A 69 14.99 14.26 -6.84
CA PRO A 69 13.53 14.41 -6.84
C PRO A 69 12.85 13.52 -7.88
N HIS A 70 13.58 13.09 -8.87
CA HIS A 70 13.05 12.34 -10.00
C HIS A 70 13.25 10.83 -9.83
N ASN A 71 12.26 10.08 -10.26
CA ASN A 71 12.23 8.65 -10.12
C ASN A 71 11.55 8.06 -11.36
N LEU A 72 12.26 7.27 -12.13
CA LEU A 72 11.74 6.57 -13.30
C LEU A 72 11.91 5.08 -13.08
N ARG A 73 10.87 4.31 -13.34
CA ARG A 73 10.92 2.86 -13.31
C ARG A 73 10.19 2.22 -14.46
N ILE A 74 10.66 1.06 -14.83
CA ILE A 74 10.01 0.14 -15.76
C ILE A 74 9.76 -1.18 -15.04
N GLY A 75 8.68 -1.84 -15.36
CA GLY A 75 8.36 -3.10 -14.71
C GLY A 75 7.42 -3.94 -15.55
N TRP A 76 7.15 -5.12 -15.02
CA TRP A 76 6.28 -6.13 -15.58
C TRP A 76 5.34 -6.67 -14.50
N GLY A 77 4.18 -7.10 -14.92
CA GLY A 77 3.14 -7.62 -14.05
C GLY A 77 3.02 -9.14 -14.13
N ASP A 78 2.03 -9.63 -13.43
CA ASP A 78 1.82 -11.01 -13.03
C ASP A 78 0.89 -11.81 -13.94
N GLN A 79 0.88 -11.58 -15.22
CA GLN A 79 0.03 -12.35 -16.16
C GLN A 79 0.10 -13.87 -15.94
N MET A 80 1.23 -14.34 -15.43
CA MET A 80 1.40 -15.74 -15.08
C MET A 80 0.49 -16.17 -13.91
N PHE A 81 0.20 -15.28 -12.97
CA PHE A 81 -0.72 -15.53 -11.86
C PHE A 81 -2.18 -15.37 -12.26
N GLU A 82 -2.49 -14.50 -13.21
CA GLU A 82 -3.82 -14.38 -13.79
C GLU A 82 -4.27 -15.68 -14.41
N SER A 83 -3.44 -16.30 -15.22
CA SER A 83 -3.75 -17.60 -15.82
C SER A 83 -3.93 -18.69 -14.76
N LEU A 84 -3.24 -18.64 -13.62
CA LEU A 84 -3.34 -19.62 -12.55
C LEU A 84 -4.54 -19.40 -11.62
N ILE A 85 -4.88 -18.15 -11.33
CA ILE A 85 -5.92 -17.83 -10.32
C ILE A 85 -7.29 -17.63 -10.97
N TRP A 86 -7.34 -17.07 -12.19
CA TRP A 86 -8.59 -16.61 -12.79
C TRP A 86 -9.09 -17.51 -13.93
N TYR A 87 -8.22 -18.29 -14.56
CA TYR A 87 -8.57 -19.17 -15.67
C TYR A 87 -9.65 -20.20 -15.30
N ASP A 88 -9.61 -20.70 -14.08
CA ASP A 88 -10.54 -21.75 -13.62
C ASP A 88 -11.87 -21.20 -13.09
N ASN A 89 -12.01 -19.89 -12.88
CA ASN A 89 -13.17 -19.26 -12.25
C ASN A 89 -14.07 -18.44 -13.20
N GLY A 90 -13.82 -18.47 -14.50
CA GLY A 90 -14.68 -17.79 -15.48
C GLY A 90 -14.72 -16.26 -15.38
N TYR A 91 -13.81 -15.65 -14.63
CA TYR A 91 -13.76 -14.18 -14.47
C TYR A 91 -13.36 -13.44 -15.74
N TYR A 92 -12.68 -14.12 -16.67
CA TYR A 92 -12.39 -13.62 -18.00
C TYR A 92 -13.50 -13.87 -19.02
N THR A 93 -14.63 -14.44 -18.62
CA THR A 93 -15.82 -14.58 -19.46
C THR A 93 -16.48 -13.24 -19.83
N HIS A 94 -15.93 -12.13 -19.37
CA HIS A 94 -16.34 -10.79 -19.79
C HIS A 94 -15.51 -10.25 -20.96
N LEU A 95 -14.70 -11.08 -21.61
CA LEU A 95 -14.22 -10.80 -22.95
C LEU A 95 -15.43 -10.84 -23.92
N PRO A 96 -15.40 -10.04 -24.98
CA PRO A 96 -16.59 -9.64 -25.70
C PRO A 96 -17.42 -10.82 -26.18
N ILE A 97 -18.63 -10.86 -25.69
CA ILE A 97 -19.86 -11.38 -26.33
C ILE A 97 -19.73 -12.76 -26.96
N GLU A 98 -20.24 -13.73 -26.25
CA GLU A 98 -20.69 -14.97 -26.85
C GLU A 98 -21.88 -14.66 -27.81
N PHE A 99 -21.65 -14.70 -29.10
CA PHE A 99 -22.74 -14.91 -30.03
C PHE A 99 -23.25 -16.35 -29.84
N GLU A 100 -24.53 -16.58 -30.02
CA GLU A 100 -25.23 -17.84 -29.67
C GLU A 100 -24.53 -19.15 -30.13
N ASP A 101 -23.58 -19.10 -31.08
CA ASP A 101 -22.83 -20.23 -31.59
C ASP A 101 -21.29 -20.01 -31.67
N SER A 102 -20.77 -18.95 -31.09
CA SER A 102 -19.35 -18.62 -31.13
C SER A 102 -18.69 -18.84 -29.77
N TYR A 103 -17.53 -19.47 -29.78
CA TYR A 103 -16.75 -19.80 -28.59
C TYR A 103 -15.36 -19.18 -28.71
N ASN A 104 -14.87 -18.62 -27.61
CA ASN A 104 -13.52 -18.10 -27.56
C ASN A 104 -12.58 -19.17 -27.01
N GLU A 105 -11.56 -19.51 -27.78
CA GLU A 105 -10.59 -20.57 -27.48
C GLU A 105 -9.16 -20.01 -27.55
N ASN A 106 -8.20 -20.77 -27.00
CA ASN A 106 -6.76 -20.53 -27.13
C ASN A 106 -6.31 -19.14 -26.64
N TYR A 107 -6.78 -18.70 -25.48
CA TYR A 107 -6.34 -17.45 -24.90
C TYR A 107 -4.82 -17.41 -24.68
N ARG A 108 -4.19 -16.37 -25.18
CA ARG A 108 -2.76 -16.07 -24.99
C ARG A 108 -2.63 -14.66 -24.46
N TYR A 109 -2.24 -14.52 -23.20
CA TYR A 109 -2.00 -13.23 -22.61
C TYR A 109 -0.70 -12.63 -23.15
N LEU A 110 -0.74 -11.38 -23.60
CA LEU A 110 0.43 -10.60 -23.90
C LEU A 110 1.03 -10.10 -22.58
N GLN A 111 2.34 -10.00 -22.54
CA GLN A 111 3.00 -9.59 -21.30
C GLN A 111 2.55 -8.19 -20.88
N HIS A 112 2.39 -8.03 -19.56
CA HIS A 112 2.05 -6.78 -18.93
C HIS A 112 3.34 -5.99 -18.63
N TYR A 113 3.43 -4.78 -19.18
CA TYR A 113 4.54 -3.87 -18.99
C TYR A 113 4.04 -2.52 -18.50
N PHE A 114 4.85 -1.86 -17.67
CA PHE A 114 4.56 -0.50 -17.29
C PHE A 114 5.80 0.37 -17.20
N ILE A 115 5.58 1.67 -17.38
CA ILE A 115 6.56 2.72 -17.12
C ILE A 115 5.91 3.68 -16.14
N GLU A 116 6.65 4.06 -15.10
CA GLU A 116 6.18 5.03 -14.13
C GLU A 116 7.26 6.08 -13.86
N TYR A 117 6.85 7.33 -13.97
CA TYR A 117 7.64 8.47 -13.54
C TYR A 117 7.01 9.08 -12.29
N MET A 118 7.83 9.36 -11.28
CA MET A 118 7.40 9.98 -10.03
C MET A 118 8.34 11.13 -9.67
N TYR A 119 7.74 12.22 -9.24
CA TYR A 119 8.44 13.35 -8.64
C TYR A 119 8.25 13.29 -7.12
N ASN A 120 9.33 13.21 -6.37
CA ASN A 120 9.32 13.14 -4.92
C ASN A 120 9.24 14.56 -4.34
N LEU A 121 8.11 14.94 -3.78
CA LEU A 121 7.94 16.21 -3.05
C LEU A 121 8.74 16.21 -1.75
N ASN A 122 8.71 15.08 -1.09
CA ASN A 122 9.44 14.80 0.13
C ASN A 122 9.58 13.28 0.27
N TYR A 123 10.14 12.81 1.36
CA TYR A 123 10.30 11.37 1.59
C TYR A 123 8.98 10.62 1.85
N TRP A 124 7.86 11.31 2.17
CA TRP A 124 6.54 10.71 2.39
C TRP A 124 5.68 10.69 1.12
N TYR A 125 5.77 11.74 0.29
CA TYR A 125 4.85 11.97 -0.81
C TYR A 125 5.59 12.10 -2.12
N SER A 126 5.09 11.39 -3.12
CA SER A 126 5.51 11.52 -4.50
C SER A 126 4.26 11.57 -5.38
N PHE A 127 4.34 12.29 -6.49
CA PHE A 127 3.30 12.28 -7.51
C PHE A 127 3.91 12.06 -8.87
N GLY A 128 3.13 11.51 -9.79
CA GLY A 128 3.65 11.19 -11.10
C GLY A 128 2.62 10.61 -12.03
N MET A 129 3.12 9.90 -13.04
CA MET A 129 2.33 9.28 -14.10
C MET A 129 2.75 7.82 -14.25
N LEU A 130 1.76 6.96 -14.27
CA LEU A 130 1.88 5.56 -14.66
C LEU A 130 1.33 5.39 -16.08
N VAL A 131 2.07 4.74 -16.93
CA VAL A 131 1.61 4.21 -18.23
C VAL A 131 1.74 2.70 -18.18
N ASP A 132 0.63 2.03 -18.36
CA ASP A 132 0.51 0.59 -18.21
C ASP A 132 -0.02 -0.02 -19.50
N TYR A 133 0.53 -1.15 -19.93
CA TYR A 133 0.12 -1.88 -21.11
C TYR A 133 -0.09 -3.35 -20.78
N SER A 134 -1.23 -3.86 -21.19
CA SER A 134 -1.52 -5.30 -21.18
C SER A 134 -2.34 -5.71 -22.41
N GLY A 135 -2.48 -6.99 -22.65
CA GLY A 135 -3.28 -7.45 -23.77
C GLY A 135 -3.52 -8.95 -23.75
N VAL A 136 -4.44 -9.38 -24.62
CA VAL A 136 -4.79 -10.79 -24.80
C VAL A 136 -5.06 -11.07 -26.28
N LEU A 137 -4.67 -12.25 -26.71
CA LEU A 137 -5.01 -12.81 -28.03
C LEU A 137 -5.86 -14.04 -27.81
N TRP A 138 -6.84 -14.28 -28.69
CA TRP A 138 -7.66 -15.48 -28.65
C TRP A 138 -8.10 -15.88 -30.06
N ASP A 139 -8.63 -17.08 -30.18
CA ASP A 139 -9.29 -17.56 -31.38
C ASP A 139 -10.80 -17.59 -31.15
N GLU A 140 -11.58 -17.07 -32.08
CA GLU A 140 -13.03 -17.22 -32.09
C GLU A 140 -13.43 -18.37 -33.01
N VAL A 141 -14.17 -19.32 -32.47
CA VAL A 141 -14.59 -20.54 -33.16
C VAL A 141 -16.11 -20.59 -33.22
N THR A 142 -16.68 -20.60 -34.40
CA THR A 142 -18.11 -20.81 -34.61
C THR A 142 -18.38 -22.30 -34.84
N ARG A 143 -19.30 -22.88 -34.06
CA ARG A 143 -19.68 -24.29 -34.20
C ARG A 143 -21.17 -24.43 -34.53
N ASN A 144 -21.53 -25.46 -35.31
CA ASN A 144 -22.93 -25.77 -35.52
C ASN A 144 -23.53 -26.54 -34.34
N GLY A 145 -24.86 -26.69 -34.28
CA GLY A 145 -25.58 -27.41 -33.22
C GLY A 145 -25.18 -28.90 -33.05
N LYS A 146 -24.29 -29.43 -33.90
CA LYS A 146 -23.68 -30.78 -33.79
C LYS A 146 -22.24 -30.72 -33.28
N GLY A 147 -21.75 -29.52 -32.85
CA GLY A 147 -20.40 -29.32 -32.35
C GLY A 147 -19.29 -29.27 -33.43
N LYS A 148 -19.65 -29.31 -34.74
CA LYS A 148 -18.71 -29.22 -35.85
C LYS A 148 -18.28 -27.77 -36.05
N GLU A 149 -16.99 -27.51 -36.08
CA GLU A 149 -16.40 -26.21 -36.37
C GLU A 149 -16.78 -25.76 -37.81
N LEU A 150 -17.38 -24.60 -37.94
CA LEU A 150 -17.81 -23.96 -39.18
C LEU A 150 -16.76 -22.94 -39.63
N SER A 151 -16.26 -22.13 -38.71
CA SER A 151 -15.24 -21.15 -39.00
C SER A 151 -14.36 -20.93 -37.79
N ARG A 152 -13.12 -20.50 -38.01
CA ARG A 152 -12.17 -20.10 -36.98
C ARG A 152 -11.51 -18.80 -37.42
N GLU A 153 -11.67 -17.76 -36.58
CA GLU A 153 -10.92 -16.53 -36.70
C GLU A 153 -9.81 -16.53 -35.67
N SER A 154 -8.57 -16.70 -36.11
CA SER A 154 -7.41 -16.77 -35.25
C SER A 154 -6.82 -15.39 -35.01
N ASN A 155 -6.17 -15.22 -33.84
CA ASN A 155 -5.45 -14.01 -33.43
C ASN A 155 -6.35 -12.77 -33.33
N ARG A 156 -7.57 -12.91 -32.86
CA ARG A 156 -8.31 -11.76 -32.35
C ARG A 156 -7.52 -11.15 -31.18
N SER A 157 -7.50 -9.85 -31.10
CA SER A 157 -6.66 -9.15 -30.13
C SER A 157 -7.44 -8.12 -29.35
N PHE A 158 -7.03 -7.99 -28.11
CA PHE A 158 -7.44 -6.92 -27.22
C PHE A 158 -6.18 -6.33 -26.56
N HIS A 159 -6.04 -5.03 -26.64
CA HIS A 159 -4.93 -4.29 -26.07
C HIS A 159 -5.47 -3.22 -25.14
N ASN A 160 -4.81 -3.06 -24.05
CA ASN A 160 -5.16 -2.13 -22.98
C ASN A 160 -3.97 -1.21 -22.69
N ILE A 161 -4.21 0.09 -22.75
CA ILE A 161 -3.22 1.11 -22.41
C ILE A 161 -3.86 2.03 -21.38
N ALA A 162 -3.33 2.03 -20.15
CA ALA A 162 -3.79 2.92 -19.09
C ALA A 162 -2.79 4.05 -18.87
N MET A 163 -3.30 5.28 -18.73
CA MET A 163 -2.53 6.46 -18.36
C MET A 163 -3.10 7.02 -17.07
N ILE A 164 -2.34 6.92 -15.98
CA ILE A 164 -2.87 7.12 -14.63
C ILE A 164 -1.96 8.06 -13.85
N PRO A 165 -2.38 9.33 -13.66
CA PRO A 165 -1.81 10.17 -12.61
C PRO A 165 -1.86 9.45 -11.27
N THR A 166 -0.73 9.39 -10.59
CA THR A 166 -0.56 8.56 -9.39
C THR A 166 0.08 9.36 -8.27
N VAL A 167 -0.42 9.19 -7.05
CA VAL A 167 0.19 9.67 -5.81
C VAL A 167 0.69 8.48 -5.02
N ARG A 168 1.89 8.59 -4.49
CA ARG A 168 2.52 7.56 -3.66
C ARG A 168 2.77 8.08 -2.26
N PHE A 169 2.51 7.24 -1.28
CA PHE A 169 2.73 7.47 0.15
C PHE A 169 3.76 6.48 0.66
N SER A 170 4.92 6.98 1.07
CA SER A 170 5.98 6.16 1.66
C SER A 170 5.92 6.29 3.18
N TYR A 171 5.56 5.22 3.87
CA TYR A 171 5.35 5.22 5.33
C TYR A 171 6.54 4.64 6.10
N PHE A 172 7.43 3.92 5.41
CA PHE A 172 8.70 3.47 5.96
C PHE A 172 9.82 3.80 4.98
N HIS A 173 10.91 4.34 5.50
CA HIS A 173 12.06 4.71 4.71
C HIS A 173 13.35 4.45 5.47
N HIS A 174 14.17 3.59 4.92
CA HIS A 174 15.52 3.28 5.36
C HIS A 174 16.46 3.36 4.15
N ASP A 175 17.76 3.49 4.37
CA ASP A 175 18.77 3.67 3.30
C ASP A 175 18.65 2.65 2.16
N TYR A 176 18.26 1.42 2.47
CA TYR A 176 18.17 0.31 1.52
C TYR A 176 16.76 -0.13 1.20
N VAL A 177 15.79 0.18 2.06
CA VAL A 177 14.43 -0.35 1.95
C VAL A 177 13.43 0.75 2.20
N SER A 178 12.41 0.85 1.36
CA SER A 178 11.24 1.69 1.63
C SER A 178 9.96 0.94 1.36
N LEU A 179 8.94 1.20 2.20
CA LEU A 179 7.60 0.67 2.05
C LEU A 179 6.65 1.81 1.67
N TYR A 180 5.76 1.53 0.74
CA TYR A 180 4.84 2.54 0.23
C TYR A 180 3.52 1.93 -0.23
N SER A 181 2.52 2.80 -0.39
CA SER A 181 1.28 2.55 -1.09
C SER A 181 1.07 3.63 -2.15
N SER A 182 0.29 3.36 -3.18
CA SER A 182 -0.05 4.35 -4.19
C SER A 182 -1.50 4.28 -4.60
N LEU A 183 -2.04 5.42 -5.01
CA LEU A 183 -3.38 5.58 -5.54
C LEU A 183 -3.30 6.43 -6.80
N GLY A 184 -3.95 5.99 -7.86
CA GLY A 184 -4.01 6.71 -9.12
C GLY A 184 -5.39 6.61 -9.74
N PHE A 185 -5.80 7.67 -10.41
CA PHE A 185 -7.04 7.71 -11.19
C PHE A 185 -6.74 8.34 -12.55
N GLY A 186 -7.19 7.70 -13.63
CA GLY A 186 -6.85 8.13 -14.97
C GLY A 186 -7.77 7.54 -16.04
N LEU A 187 -7.21 7.36 -17.21
CA LEU A 187 -7.91 6.86 -18.39
C LEU A 187 -7.28 5.55 -18.86
N ASN A 188 -8.13 4.68 -19.32
CA ASN A 188 -7.80 3.44 -19.96
C ASN A 188 -8.34 3.44 -21.39
N VAL A 189 -7.49 3.11 -22.33
CA VAL A 189 -7.83 2.98 -23.76
C VAL A 189 -7.74 1.51 -24.13
N ASN A 190 -8.88 0.96 -24.47
CA ASN A 190 -9.00 -0.39 -24.99
C ASN A 190 -9.05 -0.34 -26.51
N THR A 191 -8.29 -1.19 -27.19
CA THR A 191 -8.36 -1.35 -28.64
C THR A 191 -8.27 -2.82 -28.99
N GLY A 192 -9.05 -3.25 -29.98
CA GLY A 192 -9.11 -4.66 -30.32
C GLY A 192 -9.89 -4.93 -31.61
N THR A 193 -10.08 -6.20 -31.89
CA THR A 193 -10.77 -6.64 -33.10
C THR A 193 -12.25 -6.22 -33.10
N GLU A 194 -12.93 -6.47 -31.98
CA GLU A 194 -14.29 -5.99 -31.69
C GLU A 194 -14.47 -5.87 -30.19
N LEU A 195 -14.91 -4.71 -29.72
CA LEU A 195 -15.07 -4.42 -28.29
C LEU A 195 -16.51 -4.48 -27.80
N ASP A 196 -17.46 -4.45 -28.71
CA ASP A 196 -18.88 -4.52 -28.39
C ASP A 196 -19.73 -5.00 -29.58
N LEU A 197 -21.05 -5.26 -29.33
CA LEU A 197 -22.08 -5.62 -30.33
C LEU A 197 -22.23 -4.62 -31.48
N LYS A 198 -21.63 -3.43 -31.37
CA LYS A 198 -21.71 -2.38 -32.41
C LYS A 198 -20.46 -2.33 -33.28
N GLY A 199 -19.52 -3.29 -33.11
CA GLY A 199 -18.30 -3.38 -33.91
C GLY A 199 -17.28 -2.27 -33.60
N ARG A 200 -17.34 -1.65 -32.41
CA ARG A 200 -16.34 -0.66 -32.02
C ARG A 200 -15.00 -1.34 -31.81
N LYS A 201 -13.95 -0.74 -32.34
CA LYS A 201 -12.56 -1.23 -32.21
C LYS A 201 -11.76 -0.49 -31.14
N THR A 202 -12.30 0.57 -30.56
CA THR A 202 -11.65 1.37 -29.55
C THR A 202 -12.66 1.88 -28.54
N ALA A 203 -12.37 1.75 -27.27
CA ALA A 203 -13.16 2.29 -26.17
C ALA A 203 -12.24 2.99 -25.17
N VAL A 204 -12.73 4.05 -24.54
CA VAL A 204 -12.02 4.78 -23.48
C VAL A 204 -12.86 4.73 -22.23
N SER A 205 -12.24 4.39 -21.10
CA SER A 205 -12.89 4.29 -19.80
C SER A 205 -12.04 4.90 -18.69
N PRO A 206 -12.65 5.37 -17.60
CA PRO A 206 -11.91 5.71 -16.41
C PRO A 206 -11.20 4.48 -15.84
N ALA A 207 -10.03 4.70 -15.25
CA ALA A 207 -9.23 3.64 -14.62
C ALA A 207 -8.78 4.05 -13.23
N LEU A 208 -8.75 3.09 -12.32
CA LEU A 208 -8.29 3.21 -10.96
C LEU A 208 -7.10 2.26 -10.73
N ASN A 209 -5.99 2.79 -10.26
CA ASN A 209 -4.84 2.00 -9.85
C ASN A 209 -4.62 2.13 -8.34
N ILE A 210 -4.48 1.01 -7.66
CA ILE A 210 -4.21 0.96 -6.22
C ILE A 210 -3.03 0.01 -6.00
N THR A 211 -1.95 0.52 -5.42
CA THR A 211 -0.90 -0.31 -4.83
C THR A 211 -1.14 -0.37 -3.33
N LEU A 212 -1.49 -1.53 -2.81
CA LEU A 212 -1.72 -1.74 -1.39
C LEU A 212 -0.39 -1.75 -0.62
N LEU A 213 0.58 -2.47 -1.14
CA LEU A 213 1.91 -2.59 -0.57
C LEU A 213 2.96 -2.62 -1.68
N GLY A 214 3.90 -1.70 -1.61
CA GLY A 214 5.10 -1.69 -2.42
C GLY A 214 6.34 -1.75 -1.54
N VAL A 215 7.27 -2.61 -1.91
CA VAL A 215 8.58 -2.73 -1.27
C VAL A 215 9.63 -2.33 -2.29
N ARG A 216 10.41 -1.31 -1.96
CA ARG A 216 11.54 -0.86 -2.77
C ARG A 216 12.84 -1.22 -2.06
N VAL A 217 13.77 -1.83 -2.79
CA VAL A 217 15.10 -2.22 -2.29
C VAL A 217 16.16 -1.68 -3.22
N GLY A 218 17.12 -0.94 -2.69
CA GLY A 218 18.24 -0.39 -3.46
C GLY A 218 18.91 0.77 -2.75
N LYS A 219 20.15 1.03 -3.11
CA LYS A 219 20.96 2.14 -2.59
C LYS A 219 21.40 3.07 -3.72
N GLY A 220 21.38 4.39 -3.44
CA GLY A 220 21.79 5.39 -4.43
C GLY A 220 20.81 5.49 -5.58
N HIS A 221 21.32 5.51 -6.81
CA HIS A 221 20.53 5.79 -8.00
C HIS A 221 19.65 4.60 -8.46
N PHE A 222 20.04 3.36 -8.21
CA PHE A 222 19.33 2.17 -8.71
C PHE A 222 18.56 1.47 -7.61
N TYR A 223 17.40 0.96 -7.97
CA TYR A 223 16.58 0.15 -7.07
C TYR A 223 15.71 -0.87 -7.82
N GLY A 224 15.34 -1.93 -7.12
CA GLY A 224 14.27 -2.84 -7.50
C GLY A 224 13.03 -2.59 -6.65
N ALA A 225 11.84 -2.91 -7.17
CA ALA A 225 10.62 -2.85 -6.37
C ALA A 225 9.69 -4.01 -6.71
N LEU A 226 8.96 -4.47 -5.68
CA LEU A 226 7.86 -5.41 -5.78
C LEU A 226 6.60 -4.73 -5.24
N GLU A 227 5.46 -4.95 -5.90
CA GLU A 227 4.18 -4.36 -5.50
C GLU A 227 3.09 -5.42 -5.50
N VAL A 228 2.13 -5.21 -4.60
CA VAL A 228 0.84 -5.90 -4.58
C VAL A 228 -0.25 -4.85 -4.67
N GLY A 229 -1.17 -5.01 -5.64
CA GLY A 229 -2.18 -4.00 -5.87
C GLY A 229 -3.30 -4.47 -6.81
N ALA A 230 -3.92 -3.53 -7.48
CA ALA A 230 -4.92 -3.76 -8.53
C ALA A 230 -5.00 -2.56 -9.47
N LEU A 231 -5.22 -2.84 -10.74
CA LEU A 231 -5.63 -1.86 -11.75
C LEU A 231 -7.01 -2.28 -12.27
N ALA A 232 -7.99 -1.40 -12.19
CA ALA A 232 -9.35 -1.65 -12.64
C ALA A 232 -9.82 -0.56 -13.60
N ALA A 233 -10.41 -0.95 -14.73
CA ALA A 233 -11.15 -0.05 -15.60
C ALA A 233 -12.60 0.05 -15.14
N LEU A 234 -13.15 1.26 -15.07
CA LEU A 234 -14.51 1.54 -14.61
C LEU A 234 -15.41 1.74 -15.83
N ASN A 235 -15.97 0.68 -16.33
CA ASN A 235 -16.78 0.70 -17.55
C ASN A 235 -18.29 0.74 -17.26
N GLY A 236 -19.09 1.22 -18.24
CA GLY A 236 -20.53 1.18 -18.19
C GLY A 236 -21.10 -0.24 -18.41
N LYS A 237 -22.41 -0.43 -18.18
CA LYS A 237 -23.05 -1.76 -18.19
C LYS A 237 -22.98 -2.53 -19.52
N ASP A 238 -22.72 -1.82 -20.63
CA ASP A 238 -22.78 -2.39 -21.98
C ASP A 238 -21.41 -2.45 -22.67
N GLU A 239 -20.31 -2.25 -21.91
CA GLU A 239 -18.97 -2.17 -22.47
C GLU A 239 -18.09 -3.32 -21.97
N VAL A 240 -17.18 -3.73 -22.85
CA VAL A 240 -16.19 -4.74 -22.55
C VAL A 240 -15.28 -4.29 -21.43
N TYR A 241 -15.17 -5.12 -20.42
CA TYR A 241 -14.36 -4.85 -19.25
C TYR A 241 -12.99 -5.46 -19.40
N MET A 242 -11.99 -4.67 -19.11
CA MET A 242 -10.72 -5.24 -18.77
C MET A 242 -10.32 -4.87 -17.35
N LEU A 243 -10.15 -5.87 -16.57
CA LEU A 243 -9.36 -5.78 -15.37
C LEU A 243 -7.91 -5.86 -15.81
N GLY A 244 -7.25 -4.71 -15.85
CA GLY A 244 -5.80 -4.70 -15.91
C GLY A 244 -5.30 -5.32 -14.63
N SER A 245 -4.55 -6.38 -14.71
CA SER A 245 -3.97 -6.99 -13.56
C SER A 245 -2.70 -6.29 -13.16
N ARG A 246 -2.65 -5.87 -11.91
CA ARG A 246 -1.45 -5.46 -11.19
C ARG A 246 -1.45 -6.08 -9.79
N ILE A 247 -1.85 -7.33 -9.69
CA ILE A 247 -1.86 -8.01 -8.39
C ILE A 247 -0.43 -8.11 -7.87
N PHE A 248 0.49 -8.61 -8.71
CA PHE A 248 1.92 -8.63 -8.39
C PHE A 248 2.69 -7.97 -9.53
N THR A 249 3.54 -7.04 -9.20
CA THR A 249 4.44 -6.42 -10.17
C THR A 249 5.87 -6.39 -9.65
N ALA A 250 6.81 -6.55 -10.58
CA ALA A 250 8.23 -6.36 -10.33
C ALA A 250 8.75 -5.25 -11.21
N SER A 251 9.66 -4.43 -10.70
CA SER A 251 10.22 -3.31 -11.46
C SER A 251 11.65 -3.00 -11.07
N VAL A 252 12.34 -2.35 -11.98
CA VAL A 252 13.65 -1.72 -11.74
C VAL A 252 13.56 -0.23 -12.06
N GLY A 253 14.27 0.58 -11.33
CA GLY A 253 14.20 2.02 -11.48
C GLY A 253 15.47 2.76 -11.15
N VAL A 254 15.48 4.02 -11.57
CA VAL A 254 16.57 4.95 -11.30
C VAL A 254 16.03 6.21 -10.61
N ARG A 255 16.83 6.79 -9.72
CA ARG A 255 16.64 8.10 -9.08
C ARG A 255 17.66 9.07 -9.61
N PHE A 256 17.26 10.30 -9.93
CA PHE A 256 18.15 11.34 -10.46
C PHE A 256 17.64 12.75 -10.15
#